data_1651492264a8f5d0fd212565eb4eea8d
#
_entry.id   1651492264a8f5d0fd212565eb4eea8d
#
_cell.length_a   1.000
_cell.length_b   1.000
_cell.length_c   1.000
_cell.angle_alpha   90.00
_cell.angle_beta   90.00
_cell.angle_gamma   90.00
#
_symmetry.space_group_name_H-M   'P 1'
#
loop_
_entity.id
_entity.type
_entity.pdbx_description
1 polymer ?
#
loop_
_entity_poly.entity_id
_entity_poly.type
_entity_poly.pdbx_seq_one_letter_code
_entity_poly.pdbx_strand_id
1 'polypeptide(L)'
;MRAARLPDPAALLRAALLALCLAGIVPAHAAAFDLPALMQQLATVRSGEALFVEDRRVQQLDQTLRSSGRLSFVAPDTFVRETLKPRQERMAVVGNQLTYSRGERSQTALLDSVPEAAVIVEAIRGTLTGNRAALERYFDTAVQGSAEQWQLDLVPREPRLRGQVAHVRISGHQGQVREVRISLADGDGSVMRIEPVAGDAPARP
;
A
#
# COMPACT_ATOMS: atom_id res chain seq x y z
N MET A 1 40.57 -65.02 28.63
CA MET A 1 39.13 -64.74 28.42
C MET A 1 38.79 -63.39 29.04
N ARG A 2 38.61 -62.35 28.19
CA ARG A 2 38.25 -60.99 28.66
C ARG A 2 36.72 -60.90 28.70
N ALA A 3 36.15 -60.74 29.90
CA ALA A 3 34.73 -60.53 30.08
C ALA A 3 34.35 -59.12 29.54
N ALA A 4 33.48 -59.07 28.55
CA ALA A 4 32.91 -57.81 28.06
C ALA A 4 31.92 -57.27 29.10
N ARG A 5 32.20 -56.07 29.64
CA ARG A 5 31.26 -55.37 30.51
C ARG A 5 30.13 -54.82 29.66
N LEU A 6 28.92 -55.21 29.98
CA LEU A 6 27.70 -54.61 29.42
C LEU A 6 27.61 -53.16 29.86
N PRO A 7 27.21 -52.23 29.00
CA PRO A 7 27.05 -50.85 29.35
C PRO A 7 25.89 -50.65 30.32
N ASP A 8 26.07 -49.76 31.27
CA ASP A 8 25.13 -49.41 32.35
C ASP A 8 23.80 -48.88 31.74
N PRO A 9 22.67 -49.53 32.06
CA PRO A 9 21.35 -49.11 31.49
C PRO A 9 20.98 -47.67 31.84
N ALA A 10 21.51 -47.11 32.96
CA ALA A 10 21.33 -45.71 33.33
C ALA A 10 22.06 -44.72 32.42
N ALA A 11 23.19 -45.12 31.85
CA ALA A 11 23.95 -44.31 30.92
C ALA A 11 23.25 -44.24 29.51
N LEU A 12 22.64 -45.35 29.07
CA LEU A 12 21.85 -45.38 27.84
C LEU A 12 20.57 -44.56 27.92
N LEU A 13 19.91 -44.57 29.08
CA LEU A 13 18.70 -43.76 29.31
C LEU A 13 19.00 -42.24 29.33
N ARG A 14 20.13 -41.84 29.89
CA ARG A 14 20.59 -40.44 29.91
C ARG A 14 20.99 -39.95 28.50
N ALA A 15 21.64 -40.80 27.73
CA ALA A 15 21.99 -40.46 26.33
C ALA A 15 20.76 -40.33 25.43
N ALA A 16 19.74 -41.18 25.63
CA ALA A 16 18.48 -41.08 24.90
C ALA A 16 17.65 -39.83 25.27
N LEU A 17 17.66 -39.42 26.56
CA LEU A 17 16.99 -38.16 26.95
C LEU A 17 17.70 -36.91 26.43
N LEU A 18 19.03 -36.89 26.35
CA LEU A 18 19.79 -35.77 25.76
C LEU A 18 19.57 -35.66 24.25
N ALA A 19 19.46 -36.79 23.54
CA ALA A 19 19.17 -36.79 22.10
C ALA A 19 17.79 -36.29 21.74
N LEU A 20 16.80 -36.47 22.64
CA LEU A 20 15.43 -36.02 22.41
C LEU A 20 15.26 -34.50 22.58
N CYS A 21 16.14 -33.84 23.34
CA CYS A 21 16.11 -32.37 23.53
C CYS A 21 16.72 -31.59 22.35
N LEU A 22 17.50 -32.21 21.47
CA LEU A 22 18.10 -31.54 20.29
C LEU A 22 17.22 -31.58 19.03
N ALA A 23 16.10 -32.30 19.03
CA ALA A 23 15.29 -32.52 17.84
C ALA A 23 14.18 -31.46 17.62
N GLY A 24 14.19 -30.33 18.33
CA GLY A 24 13.04 -29.40 18.41
C GLY A 24 13.26 -27.97 17.94
N ILE A 25 14.40 -27.57 17.38
CA ILE A 25 14.57 -26.23 16.84
C ILE A 25 14.30 -26.26 15.33
N VAL A 26 13.04 -26.40 14.96
CA VAL A 26 12.61 -26.02 13.60
C VAL A 26 12.66 -24.49 13.58
N PRO A 27 13.51 -23.86 12.74
CA PRO A 27 13.47 -22.42 12.59
C PRO A 27 12.07 -22.07 12.08
N ALA A 28 11.28 -21.39 12.89
CA ALA A 28 10.05 -20.77 12.44
C ALA A 28 10.46 -19.74 11.38
N HIS A 29 10.34 -20.10 10.10
CA HIS A 29 10.41 -19.12 9.03
C HIS A 29 9.20 -18.19 9.26
N ALA A 30 9.47 -17.04 9.85
CA ALA A 30 8.49 -15.95 9.82
C ALA A 30 8.14 -15.75 8.35
N ALA A 31 6.89 -15.99 7.97
CA ALA A 31 6.44 -15.76 6.60
C ALA A 31 6.81 -14.31 6.25
N ALA A 32 7.57 -14.13 5.17
CA ALA A 32 7.94 -12.80 4.72
C ALA A 32 6.64 -12.01 4.48
N PHE A 33 6.61 -10.77 4.98
CA PHE A 33 5.49 -9.88 4.71
C PHE A 33 5.52 -9.51 3.23
N ASP A 34 4.58 -10.05 2.48
CA ASP A 34 4.51 -9.98 1.03
C ASP A 34 3.24 -9.28 0.54
N LEU A 35 3.06 -9.19 -0.78
CA LEU A 35 1.87 -8.56 -1.37
C LEU A 35 0.56 -9.24 -0.93
N PRO A 36 0.41 -10.56 -0.91
CA PRO A 36 -0.76 -11.23 -0.36
C PRO A 36 -1.10 -10.81 1.06
N ALA A 37 -0.12 -10.80 1.96
CA ALA A 37 -0.31 -10.44 3.36
C ALA A 37 -0.74 -8.96 3.51
N LEU A 38 -0.09 -8.05 2.77
CA LEU A 38 -0.46 -6.64 2.74
C LEU A 38 -1.89 -6.44 2.22
N MET A 39 -2.25 -7.10 1.11
CA MET A 39 -3.59 -6.96 0.51
C MET A 39 -4.67 -7.51 1.43
N GLN A 40 -4.43 -8.62 2.12
CA GLN A 40 -5.35 -9.15 3.10
C GLN A 40 -5.59 -8.17 4.26
N GLN A 41 -4.55 -7.51 4.73
CA GLN A 41 -4.64 -6.50 5.78
C GLN A 41 -5.44 -5.28 5.32
N LEU A 42 -5.20 -4.77 4.11
CA LEU A 42 -5.89 -3.60 3.57
C LEU A 42 -7.34 -3.87 3.18
N ALA A 43 -7.68 -5.07 2.73
CA ALA A 43 -9.03 -5.47 2.34
C ALA A 43 -10.07 -5.35 3.48
N THR A 44 -9.64 -5.21 4.72
CA THR A 44 -10.52 -5.00 5.88
C THR A 44 -11.09 -3.58 5.95
N VAL A 45 -10.44 -2.62 5.29
CA VAL A 45 -10.85 -1.21 5.29
C VAL A 45 -11.95 -1.00 4.24
N ARG A 46 -13.15 -0.60 4.65
CA ARG A 46 -14.29 -0.40 3.76
C ARG A 46 -14.56 1.07 3.46
N SER A 47 -14.21 1.94 4.34
CA SER A 47 -14.34 3.40 4.19
C SER A 47 -13.30 4.10 5.05
N GLY A 48 -13.07 5.36 4.78
CA GLY A 48 -12.18 6.16 5.60
C GLY A 48 -12.19 7.63 5.19
N GLU A 49 -11.90 8.48 6.16
CA GLU A 49 -11.64 9.90 5.97
C GLU A 49 -10.26 10.26 6.48
N ALA A 50 -9.59 11.18 5.79
CA ALA A 50 -8.27 11.62 6.15
C ALA A 50 -8.04 13.09 5.77
N LEU A 51 -7.13 13.74 6.47
CA LEU A 51 -6.52 14.99 6.04
C LEU A 51 -5.32 14.68 5.17
N PHE A 52 -5.03 15.55 4.20
CA PHE A 52 -3.81 15.44 3.42
C PHE A 52 -3.07 16.76 3.32
N VAL A 53 -1.77 16.65 3.19
CA VAL A 53 -0.86 17.70 2.72
C VAL A 53 -0.04 17.13 1.59
N GLU A 54 -0.08 17.76 0.43
CA GLU A 54 0.67 17.37 -0.74
C GLU A 54 1.66 18.44 -1.15
N ASP A 55 2.89 18.03 -1.38
CA ASP A 55 3.95 18.83 -1.96
C ASP A 55 4.21 18.31 -3.38
N ARG A 56 3.88 19.13 -4.40
CA ARG A 56 4.07 18.80 -5.82
C ARG A 56 5.25 19.57 -6.38
N ARG A 57 6.18 18.84 -6.95
CA ARG A 57 7.33 19.39 -7.69
C ARG A 57 7.02 19.34 -9.19
N VAL A 58 7.17 20.48 -9.85
CA VAL A 58 7.06 20.62 -11.31
C VAL A 58 8.40 21.13 -11.81
N GLN A 59 9.03 20.43 -12.75
CA GLN A 59 10.41 20.74 -13.19
C GLN A 59 10.56 22.15 -13.76
N GLN A 60 9.51 22.64 -14.42
CA GLN A 60 9.53 23.99 -14.98
C GLN A 60 9.31 25.10 -13.96
N LEU A 61 9.06 24.76 -12.69
CA LEU A 61 8.83 25.73 -11.62
C LEU A 61 9.95 25.65 -10.59
N ASP A 62 10.49 26.80 -10.20
CA ASP A 62 11.53 26.91 -9.17
C ASP A 62 11.01 26.66 -7.75
N GLN A 63 9.71 26.45 -7.60
CA GLN A 63 9.06 26.29 -6.31
C GLN A 63 8.18 25.04 -6.26
N THR A 64 8.09 24.45 -5.09
CA THR A 64 7.15 23.36 -4.81
C THR A 64 5.74 23.92 -4.60
N LEU A 65 4.77 23.35 -5.28
CA LEU A 65 3.36 23.68 -5.11
C LEU A 65 2.79 22.86 -3.93
N ARG A 66 2.28 23.57 -2.92
CA ARG A 66 1.70 22.93 -1.75
C ARG A 66 0.18 23.02 -1.75
N SER A 67 -0.47 21.91 -1.50
CA SER A 67 -1.92 21.82 -1.32
C SER A 67 -2.30 21.02 -0.07
N SER A 68 -3.49 21.26 0.44
CA SER A 68 -4.02 20.50 1.58
C SER A 68 -5.54 20.45 1.55
N GLY A 69 -6.09 19.43 2.21
CA GLY A 69 -7.53 19.24 2.23
C GLY A 69 -7.94 17.92 2.87
N ARG A 70 -9.00 17.33 2.35
CA ARG A 70 -9.61 16.10 2.85
C ARG A 70 -9.65 15.04 1.76
N LEU A 71 -9.52 13.81 2.20
CA LEU A 71 -9.73 12.62 1.38
C LEU A 71 -10.86 11.82 2.00
N SER A 72 -11.71 11.23 1.16
CA SER A 72 -12.63 10.20 1.59
C SER A 72 -12.62 9.03 0.61
N PHE A 73 -12.83 7.85 1.15
CA PHE A 73 -12.88 6.59 0.42
C PHE A 73 -14.07 5.77 0.88
N VAL A 74 -14.78 5.19 -0.07
CA VAL A 74 -15.81 4.17 0.17
C VAL A 74 -15.61 3.05 -0.84
N ALA A 75 -15.36 1.86 -0.33
CA ALA A 75 -15.18 0.68 -1.17
C ALA A 75 -16.47 0.37 -1.96
N PRO A 76 -16.37 -0.14 -3.19
CA PRO A 76 -15.13 -0.60 -3.82
C PRO A 76 -14.40 0.48 -4.63
N ASP A 77 -15.01 1.60 -4.98
CA ASP A 77 -14.56 2.41 -6.10
C ASP A 77 -14.83 3.92 -5.98
N THR A 78 -15.23 4.40 -4.80
CA THR A 78 -15.52 5.81 -4.58
C THR A 78 -14.36 6.48 -3.84
N PHE A 79 -13.78 7.50 -4.48
CA PHE A 79 -12.72 8.35 -3.91
C PHE A 79 -13.09 9.81 -4.10
N VAL A 80 -12.92 10.59 -3.05
CA VAL A 80 -13.10 12.04 -3.12
C VAL A 80 -11.88 12.71 -2.54
N ARG A 81 -11.34 13.67 -3.29
CA ARG A 81 -10.33 14.60 -2.83
C ARG A 81 -10.89 16.00 -2.84
N GLU A 82 -10.97 16.62 -1.68
CA GLU A 82 -11.37 18.01 -1.51
C GLU A 82 -10.14 18.83 -1.13
N THR A 83 -9.60 19.56 -2.09
CA THR A 83 -8.53 20.52 -1.85
C THR A 83 -9.13 21.80 -1.26
N LEU A 84 -8.65 22.19 -0.09
CA LEU A 84 -9.10 23.39 0.61
C LEU A 84 -8.12 24.56 0.42
N LYS A 85 -6.82 24.24 0.29
CA LYS A 85 -5.75 25.25 0.07
C LYS A 85 -4.87 24.76 -1.07
N PRO A 86 -4.32 25.67 -1.92
CA PRO A 86 -4.50 27.13 -1.92
C PRO A 86 -5.87 27.58 -2.45
N ARG A 87 -6.58 26.71 -3.19
CA ARG A 87 -7.89 26.98 -3.79
C ARG A 87 -8.81 25.81 -3.54
N GLN A 88 -10.11 26.11 -3.43
CA GLN A 88 -11.12 25.07 -3.25
C GLN A 88 -11.37 24.35 -4.59
N GLU A 89 -11.11 23.06 -4.58
CA GLU A 89 -11.31 22.16 -5.72
C GLU A 89 -11.79 20.81 -5.19
N ARG A 90 -12.61 20.13 -5.97
CA ARG A 90 -13.08 18.79 -5.65
C ARG A 90 -12.85 17.87 -6.82
N MET A 91 -12.23 16.76 -6.56
CA MET A 91 -12.07 15.65 -7.49
C MET A 91 -12.79 14.44 -6.91
N ALA A 92 -13.69 13.85 -7.67
CA ALA A 92 -14.41 12.64 -7.28
C ALA A 92 -14.26 11.58 -8.37
N VAL A 93 -13.92 10.37 -7.94
CA VAL A 93 -13.93 9.18 -8.80
C VAL A 93 -15.00 8.24 -8.27
N VAL A 94 -15.93 7.85 -9.13
CA VAL A 94 -16.95 6.84 -8.84
C VAL A 94 -16.97 5.86 -10.01
N GLY A 95 -16.58 4.62 -9.76
CA GLY A 95 -16.39 3.65 -10.82
C GLY A 95 -15.39 4.13 -11.87
N ASN A 96 -15.84 4.30 -13.12
CA ASN A 96 -15.04 4.80 -14.23
C ASN A 96 -15.26 6.29 -14.54
N GLN A 97 -15.94 7.02 -13.66
CA GLN A 97 -16.18 8.45 -13.83
C GLN A 97 -15.27 9.28 -12.95
N LEU A 98 -14.57 10.22 -13.56
CA LEU A 98 -13.77 11.26 -12.90
C LEU A 98 -14.51 12.59 -13.04
N THR A 99 -14.93 13.18 -11.94
CA THR A 99 -15.52 14.51 -11.90
C THR A 99 -14.57 15.48 -11.21
N TYR A 100 -14.26 16.57 -11.88
CA TYR A 100 -13.48 17.69 -11.32
C TYR A 100 -14.36 18.94 -11.23
N SER A 101 -14.38 19.55 -10.07
CA SER A 101 -15.19 20.75 -9.79
C SER A 101 -14.35 21.84 -9.17
N ARG A 102 -14.56 23.10 -9.64
CA ARG A 102 -13.89 24.29 -9.15
C ARG A 102 -14.85 25.49 -9.20
N GLY A 103 -15.28 25.97 -8.03
CA GLY A 103 -16.38 26.93 -7.95
C GLY A 103 -17.64 26.33 -8.55
N GLU A 104 -18.31 27.09 -9.43
CA GLU A 104 -19.53 26.65 -10.13
C GLU A 104 -19.27 25.77 -11.36
N ARG A 105 -17.99 25.60 -11.76
CA ARG A 105 -17.62 24.80 -12.92
C ARG A 105 -17.38 23.36 -12.52
N SER A 106 -18.02 22.43 -13.23
CA SER A 106 -17.81 21.01 -13.09
C SER A 106 -17.61 20.37 -14.46
N GLN A 107 -16.67 19.45 -14.53
CA GLN A 107 -16.37 18.66 -15.74
C GLN A 107 -16.30 17.19 -15.34
N THR A 108 -16.90 16.35 -16.17
CA THR A 108 -16.85 14.89 -15.98
C THR A 108 -16.20 14.25 -17.22
N ALA A 109 -15.32 13.32 -16.96
CA ALA A 109 -14.65 12.51 -18.00
C ALA A 109 -14.69 11.04 -17.61
N LEU A 110 -14.56 10.15 -18.58
CA LEU A 110 -14.27 8.75 -18.29
C LEU A 110 -12.80 8.63 -17.89
N LEU A 111 -12.53 7.85 -16.86
CA LEU A 111 -11.17 7.64 -16.35
C LEU A 111 -10.25 7.10 -17.45
N ASP A 112 -10.76 6.20 -18.30
CA ASP A 112 -10.02 5.63 -19.44
C ASP A 112 -9.60 6.67 -20.49
N SER A 113 -10.25 7.84 -20.52
CA SER A 113 -9.87 8.93 -21.40
C SER A 113 -8.74 9.81 -20.86
N VAL A 114 -8.31 9.57 -19.59
CA VAL A 114 -7.23 10.29 -18.91
C VAL A 114 -6.23 9.28 -18.36
N PRO A 115 -5.34 8.73 -19.20
CA PRO A 115 -4.50 7.58 -18.85
C PRO A 115 -3.63 7.78 -17.61
N GLU A 116 -3.05 8.97 -17.40
CA GLU A 116 -2.27 9.29 -16.20
C GLU A 116 -3.13 9.15 -14.93
N ALA A 117 -4.35 9.75 -14.94
CA ALA A 117 -5.25 9.65 -13.82
C ALA A 117 -5.74 8.20 -13.60
N ALA A 118 -6.00 7.47 -14.67
CA ALA A 118 -6.42 6.07 -14.61
C ALA A 118 -5.38 5.20 -13.87
N VAL A 119 -4.10 5.33 -14.22
CA VAL A 119 -3.01 4.58 -13.57
C VAL A 119 -2.94 4.90 -12.09
N ILE A 120 -2.98 6.17 -11.72
CA ILE A 120 -2.89 6.60 -10.32
C ILE A 120 -4.11 6.10 -9.52
N VAL A 121 -5.31 6.23 -10.10
CA VAL A 121 -6.55 5.76 -9.46
C VAL A 121 -6.54 4.24 -9.28
N GLU A 122 -6.09 3.47 -10.27
CA GLU A 122 -6.00 2.00 -10.15
C GLU A 122 -4.96 1.57 -9.11
N ALA A 123 -3.83 2.27 -9.00
CA ALA A 123 -2.84 2.02 -7.95
C ALA A 123 -3.45 2.24 -6.55
N ILE A 124 -4.16 3.36 -6.35
CA ILE A 124 -4.81 3.70 -5.08
C ILE A 124 -5.97 2.75 -4.80
N ARG A 125 -6.87 2.53 -5.77
CA ARG A 125 -8.03 1.63 -5.65
C ARG A 125 -7.59 0.22 -5.29
N GLY A 126 -6.68 -0.36 -6.07
CA GLY A 126 -6.17 -1.71 -5.83
C GLY A 126 -5.55 -1.85 -4.44
N THR A 127 -4.81 -0.83 -3.99
CA THR A 127 -4.21 -0.81 -2.64
C THR A 127 -5.27 -0.72 -1.55
N LEU A 128 -6.16 0.28 -1.59
CA LEU A 128 -7.15 0.51 -0.54
C LEU A 128 -8.20 -0.60 -0.43
N THR A 129 -8.50 -1.29 -1.54
CA THR A 129 -9.45 -2.40 -1.54
C THR A 129 -8.79 -3.76 -1.29
N GLY A 130 -7.46 -3.80 -1.17
CA GLY A 130 -6.72 -5.05 -1.09
C GLY A 130 -6.85 -5.94 -2.34
N ASN A 131 -7.14 -5.34 -3.50
CA ASN A 131 -7.35 -6.07 -4.75
C ASN A 131 -6.02 -6.41 -5.42
N ARG A 132 -5.39 -7.48 -4.93
CA ARG A 132 -4.13 -8.01 -5.47
C ARG A 132 -4.19 -8.23 -6.98
N ALA A 133 -5.25 -8.86 -7.47
CA ALA A 133 -5.37 -9.22 -8.88
C ALA A 133 -5.37 -7.97 -9.80
N ALA A 134 -6.03 -6.89 -9.36
CA ALA A 134 -6.01 -5.62 -10.07
C ALA A 134 -4.59 -5.01 -10.09
N LEU A 135 -3.89 -5.00 -8.94
CA LEU A 135 -2.53 -4.48 -8.89
C LEU A 135 -1.57 -5.27 -9.78
N GLU A 136 -1.55 -6.61 -9.69
CA GLU A 136 -0.68 -7.46 -10.48
C GLU A 136 -1.00 -7.42 -11.99
N ARG A 137 -2.22 -7.06 -12.36
CA ARG A 137 -2.63 -6.87 -13.76
C ARG A 137 -1.97 -5.64 -14.38
N TYR A 138 -1.91 -4.53 -13.65
CA TYR A 138 -1.47 -3.25 -14.18
C TYR A 138 -0.04 -2.87 -13.79
N PHE A 139 0.50 -3.47 -12.72
CA PHE A 139 1.77 -3.07 -12.14
C PHE A 139 2.71 -4.25 -11.89
N ASP A 140 4.00 -4.00 -12.03
CA ASP A 140 5.03 -4.76 -11.35
C ASP A 140 5.09 -4.23 -9.92
N THR A 141 4.98 -5.14 -8.95
CA THR A 141 4.77 -4.80 -7.54
C THR A 141 5.95 -5.28 -6.68
N ALA A 142 6.37 -4.47 -5.72
CA ALA A 142 7.32 -4.89 -4.69
C ALA A 142 6.84 -4.39 -3.32
N VAL A 143 6.87 -5.27 -2.31
CA VAL A 143 6.52 -4.96 -0.92
C VAL A 143 7.75 -5.05 -0.06
N GLN A 144 7.92 -4.08 0.84
CA GLN A 144 8.99 -4.04 1.82
C GLN A 144 8.42 -3.69 3.20
N GLY A 145 9.09 -4.14 4.26
CA GLY A 145 8.73 -3.85 5.64
C GLY A 145 7.99 -4.98 6.33
N SER A 146 7.05 -4.63 7.18
CA SER A 146 6.27 -5.56 8.03
C SER A 146 4.79 -5.15 8.06
N ALA A 147 3.96 -5.93 8.76
CA ALA A 147 2.54 -5.59 8.97
C ALA A 147 2.35 -4.24 9.68
N GLU A 148 3.29 -3.84 10.53
CA GLU A 148 3.24 -2.56 11.25
C GLU A 148 3.64 -1.40 10.36
N GLN A 149 4.69 -1.55 9.55
CA GLN A 149 5.19 -0.48 8.69
C GLN A 149 5.63 -1.06 7.36
N TRP A 150 4.95 -0.66 6.30
CA TRP A 150 5.11 -1.22 4.96
C TRP A 150 5.25 -0.16 3.89
N GLN A 151 5.84 -0.57 2.80
CA GLN A 151 5.96 0.18 1.56
C GLN A 151 5.60 -0.73 0.39
N LEU A 152 4.77 -0.24 -0.50
CA LEU A 152 4.37 -0.87 -1.75
C LEU A 152 4.84 -0.01 -2.91
N ASP A 153 5.70 -0.57 -3.74
CA ASP A 153 6.18 0.03 -4.97
C ASP A 153 5.43 -0.54 -6.17
N LEU A 154 4.94 0.34 -7.03
CA LEU A 154 4.13 0.03 -8.19
C LEU A 154 4.75 0.67 -9.44
N VAL A 155 5.15 -0.14 -10.40
CA VAL A 155 5.63 0.31 -11.72
C VAL A 155 4.64 -0.15 -12.79
N PRO A 156 4.05 0.75 -13.59
CA PRO A 156 3.10 0.35 -14.63
C PRO A 156 3.74 -0.64 -15.61
N ARG A 157 3.03 -1.72 -15.96
CA ARG A 157 3.53 -2.74 -16.91
C ARG A 157 3.48 -2.26 -18.35
N GLU A 158 2.43 -1.55 -18.67
CA GLU A 158 2.24 -1.06 -20.04
C GLU A 158 3.22 0.09 -20.37
N PRO A 159 4.02 -0.01 -21.46
CA PRO A 159 5.01 1.01 -21.81
C PRO A 159 4.41 2.41 -22.02
N ARG A 160 3.20 2.50 -22.57
CA ARG A 160 2.50 3.78 -22.78
C ARG A 160 2.20 4.48 -21.45
N LEU A 161 1.81 3.72 -20.44
CA LEU A 161 1.52 4.23 -19.11
C LEU A 161 2.81 4.60 -18.36
N ARG A 162 3.89 3.84 -18.53
CA ARG A 162 5.23 4.20 -18.03
C ARG A 162 5.76 5.52 -18.62
N GLY A 163 5.38 5.84 -19.84
CA GLY A 163 5.70 7.14 -20.45
C GLY A 163 4.98 8.32 -19.83
N GLN A 164 4.06 8.09 -18.89
CA GLN A 164 3.34 9.12 -18.14
C GLN A 164 3.64 9.02 -16.65
N VAL A 165 3.41 7.86 -16.04
CA VAL A 165 3.67 7.59 -14.62
C VAL A 165 4.83 6.60 -14.52
N ALA A 166 5.99 7.08 -14.07
CA ALA A 166 7.17 6.23 -13.92
C ALA A 166 7.05 5.29 -12.73
N HIS A 167 6.50 5.77 -11.61
CA HIS A 167 6.46 5.01 -10.36
C HIS A 167 5.41 5.58 -9.40
N VAL A 168 4.69 4.70 -8.71
CA VAL A 168 3.84 5.04 -7.57
C VAL A 168 4.34 4.27 -6.35
N ARG A 169 4.62 4.97 -5.25
CA ARG A 169 4.98 4.39 -3.97
C ARG A 169 3.93 4.73 -2.95
N ILE A 170 3.43 3.71 -2.28
CA ILE A 170 2.44 3.87 -1.21
C ILE A 170 3.06 3.27 0.04
N SER A 171 3.03 4.02 1.12
CA SER A 171 3.50 3.52 2.42
C SER A 171 2.46 3.73 3.50
N GLY A 172 2.52 2.89 4.52
CA GLY A 172 1.53 2.92 5.57
C GLY A 172 1.97 2.24 6.85
N HIS A 173 1.06 2.28 7.78
CA HIS A 173 1.19 1.65 9.10
C HIS A 173 -0.06 0.82 9.36
N GLN A 174 0.11 -0.48 9.62
CA GLN A 174 -1.01 -1.41 9.74
C GLN A 174 -1.97 -1.30 8.53
N GLY A 175 -3.28 -1.28 8.71
CA GLY A 175 -4.27 -1.12 7.62
C GLY A 175 -4.43 0.31 7.08
N GLN A 176 -3.56 1.26 7.43
CA GLN A 176 -3.72 2.67 7.09
C GLN A 176 -2.63 3.17 6.14
N VAL A 177 -3.02 3.74 5.02
CA VAL A 177 -2.11 4.49 4.13
C VAL A 177 -1.70 5.79 4.81
N ARG A 178 -0.40 6.11 4.77
CA ARG A 178 0.19 7.31 5.39
C ARG A 178 0.87 8.24 4.40
N GLU A 179 1.38 7.70 3.30
CA GLU A 179 2.01 8.50 2.26
C GLU A 179 1.74 7.88 0.88
N VAL A 180 1.50 8.73 -0.09
CA VAL A 180 1.49 8.38 -1.51
C VAL A 180 2.49 9.27 -2.21
N ARG A 181 3.45 8.67 -2.92
CA ARG A 181 4.44 9.35 -3.73
C ARG A 181 4.25 8.95 -5.19
N ILE A 182 4.14 9.92 -6.05
CA ILE A 182 4.00 9.74 -7.49
C ILE A 182 5.19 10.36 -8.17
N SER A 183 5.81 9.62 -9.07
CA SER A 183 6.87 10.10 -9.95
C SER A 183 6.38 9.99 -11.39
N LEU A 184 6.36 11.09 -12.11
CA LEU A 184 5.98 11.14 -13.50
C LEU A 184 7.21 10.94 -14.40
N ALA A 185 6.98 10.54 -15.64
CA ALA A 185 8.07 10.25 -16.57
C ALA A 185 8.82 11.50 -17.05
N ASP A 186 8.17 12.67 -17.01
CA ASP A 186 8.76 13.96 -17.33
C ASP A 186 9.59 14.55 -16.17
N GLY A 187 9.68 13.82 -15.04
CA GLY A 187 10.43 14.22 -13.86
C GLY A 187 9.63 15.04 -12.85
N ASP A 188 8.39 15.36 -13.16
CA ASP A 188 7.43 15.89 -12.20
C ASP A 188 7.10 14.83 -11.14
N GLY A 189 6.55 15.25 -10.02
CA GLY A 189 6.10 14.31 -9.00
C GLY A 189 5.46 14.98 -7.81
N SER A 190 4.86 14.16 -6.96
CA SER A 190 4.26 14.64 -5.73
C SER A 190 4.48 13.68 -4.57
N VAL A 191 4.45 14.24 -3.37
CA VAL A 191 4.43 13.51 -2.10
C VAL A 191 3.24 13.99 -1.31
N MET A 192 2.27 13.10 -1.11
CA MET A 192 1.07 13.35 -0.31
C MET A 192 1.20 12.61 1.03
N ARG A 193 1.21 13.36 2.12
CA ARG A 193 1.10 12.81 3.49
C ARG A 193 -0.35 12.78 3.90
N ILE A 194 -0.74 11.68 4.53
CA ILE A 194 -2.13 11.36 4.85
C ILE A 194 -2.23 11.11 6.35
N GLU A 195 -3.13 11.83 6.99
CA GLU A 195 -3.44 11.70 8.41
C GLU A 195 -4.92 11.26 8.55
N PRO A 196 -5.19 9.98 8.89
CA PRO A 196 -6.55 9.51 9.11
C PRO A 196 -7.24 10.30 10.21
N VAL A 197 -8.51 10.64 9.98
CA VAL A 197 -9.35 11.31 11.00
C VAL A 197 -9.78 10.25 12.02
N ALA A 198 -9.58 10.56 13.32
CA ALA A 198 -9.98 9.67 14.39
C ALA A 198 -11.52 9.52 14.41
N GLY A 199 -12.01 8.35 14.11
CA GLY A 199 -13.45 8.01 13.99
C GLY A 199 -13.67 6.73 13.19
N ASP A 200 -12.75 6.43 12.27
CA ASP A 200 -12.79 5.27 11.37
C ASP A 200 -11.77 4.17 11.74
N ALA A 201 -11.49 3.98 13.03
CA ALA A 201 -10.83 2.75 13.44
C ALA A 201 -11.76 1.59 13.09
N PRO A 202 -11.31 0.56 12.33
CA PRO A 202 -12.14 -0.62 12.09
C PRO A 202 -12.59 -1.14 13.45
N ALA A 203 -13.90 -1.37 13.59
CA ALA A 203 -14.45 -1.97 14.80
C ALA A 203 -13.64 -3.25 15.07
N ARG A 204 -12.99 -3.31 16.23
CA ARG A 204 -12.31 -4.53 16.67
C ARG A 204 -13.37 -5.63 16.77
N PRO A 205 -13.05 -6.86 16.29
CA PRO A 205 -13.95 -7.99 16.39
C PRO A 205 -14.29 -8.34 17.83
#